data_012051b95d57c6cd68d05d61e3b3e985
#
_entry.id   012051b95d57c6cd68d05d61e3b3e985
#
_cell.length_a   1.000
_cell.length_b   1.000
_cell.length_c   1.000
_cell.angle_alpha   90.00
_cell.angle_beta   90.00
_cell.angle_gamma   90.00
#
_symmetry.space_group_name_H-M   'P 1'
#
loop_
_entity.id
_entity.type
_entity.pdbx_description
1 polymer ?
#
loop_
_entity_poly.entity_id
_entity_poly.type
_entity_poly.pdbx_seq_one_letter_code
_entity_poly.pdbx_strand_id
1 'polypeptide(L)'
;MKFEKATIKDINMLTDLRLVYLQEDLGVITDKQLIQESLPGYYEKHLNKDLMVYVARDDEDIIACAFLLIVEKPMSPSFITGKTGTALNVYTKPEYRNKGYAKKLMTMMLEDAPEQDVSVIELKSTEDGYLLYKSVGFEDVVVKYHNMKIVLK
;
A
#
# COMPACT_ATOMS: atom_id res chain seq x y z
N MET A 1 14.44 10.88 -11.27
CA MET A 1 13.43 10.11 -10.49
C MET A 1 14.10 9.49 -9.27
N LYS A 2 13.56 9.70 -8.10
CA LYS A 2 14.10 9.17 -6.84
C LYS A 2 13.12 8.19 -6.22
N PHE A 3 13.62 7.04 -5.76
CA PHE A 3 12.81 5.99 -5.13
C PHE A 3 13.28 5.81 -3.69
N GLU A 4 12.39 5.99 -2.74
CA GLU A 4 12.74 5.93 -1.32
C GLU A 4 11.51 5.66 -0.45
N LYS A 5 11.73 5.48 0.85
CA LYS A 5 10.62 5.43 1.81
C LYS A 5 10.19 6.84 2.16
N ALA A 6 8.89 7.05 2.29
CA ALA A 6 8.32 8.30 2.76
C ALA A 6 8.64 8.52 4.25
N THR A 7 8.66 9.78 4.64
CA THR A 7 8.87 10.20 6.03
C THR A 7 7.72 11.09 6.50
N ILE A 8 7.74 11.48 7.76
CA ILE A 8 6.71 12.38 8.32
C ILE A 8 6.61 13.72 7.59
N LYS A 9 7.67 14.13 6.88
CA LYS A 9 7.66 15.34 6.04
C LYS A 9 6.70 15.21 4.86
N ASP A 10 6.33 14.00 4.49
CA ASP A 10 5.50 13.70 3.32
C ASP A 10 4.00 13.58 3.63
N ILE A 11 3.62 13.75 4.88
CA ILE A 11 2.25 13.47 5.34
C ILE A 11 1.19 14.18 4.51
N ASN A 12 1.40 15.46 4.19
CA ASN A 12 0.40 16.21 3.41
C ASN A 12 0.26 15.66 1.98
N MET A 13 1.37 15.34 1.32
CA MET A 13 1.35 14.74 -0.01
C MET A 13 0.72 13.35 0.01
N LEU A 14 1.02 12.54 1.03
CA LEU A 14 0.42 11.21 1.18
C LEU A 14 -1.07 11.29 1.42
N THR A 15 -1.52 12.28 2.20
CA THR A 15 -2.95 12.53 2.43
C THR A 15 -3.65 12.83 1.12
N ASP A 16 -3.09 13.74 0.32
CA ASP A 16 -3.68 14.11 -0.98
C ASP A 16 -3.71 12.92 -1.94
N LEU A 17 -2.63 12.16 -2.02
CA LEU A 17 -2.56 10.97 -2.88
C LEU A 17 -3.57 9.89 -2.46
N ARG A 18 -3.76 9.69 -1.15
CA ARG A 18 -4.74 8.74 -0.65
C ARG A 18 -6.15 9.13 -1.07
N LEU A 19 -6.49 10.41 -0.97
CA LEU A 19 -7.81 10.90 -1.39
C LEU A 19 -8.02 10.73 -2.90
N VAL A 20 -7.02 11.05 -3.70
CA VAL A 20 -7.09 10.87 -5.16
C VAL A 20 -7.25 9.38 -5.51
N TYR A 21 -6.48 8.51 -4.86
CA TYR A 21 -6.60 7.06 -5.03
C TYR A 21 -8.01 6.57 -4.69
N LEU A 22 -8.55 6.96 -3.55
CA LEU A 22 -9.89 6.54 -3.12
C LEU A 22 -10.96 7.02 -4.10
N GLN A 23 -10.84 8.25 -4.58
CA GLN A 23 -11.79 8.80 -5.54
C GLN A 23 -11.75 8.04 -6.87
N GLU A 24 -10.57 7.70 -7.35
CA GLU A 24 -10.38 6.94 -8.59
C GLU A 24 -10.93 5.50 -8.46
N ASP A 25 -10.70 4.86 -7.31
CA ASP A 25 -11.13 3.49 -7.05
C ASP A 25 -12.63 3.38 -6.74
N LEU A 26 -13.16 4.29 -5.96
CA LEU A 26 -14.54 4.21 -5.44
C LEU A 26 -15.53 5.17 -6.12
N GLY A 27 -15.04 6.13 -6.90
CA GLY A 27 -15.86 7.20 -7.47
C GLY A 27 -16.09 8.31 -6.45
N VAL A 28 -17.36 8.61 -6.09
CA VAL A 28 -17.65 9.64 -5.09
C VAL A 28 -17.25 9.14 -3.70
N ILE A 29 -16.45 9.93 -2.98
CA ILE A 29 -16.05 9.62 -1.61
C ILE A 29 -17.06 10.25 -0.65
N THR A 30 -17.76 9.41 0.12
CA THR A 30 -18.56 9.86 1.26
C THR A 30 -17.61 10.15 2.42
N ASP A 31 -17.99 11.09 3.30
CA ASP A 31 -17.19 11.50 4.46
C ASP A 31 -15.76 11.99 4.11
N LYS A 32 -15.60 12.59 2.94
CA LYS A 32 -14.29 13.02 2.44
C LYS A 32 -13.55 13.94 3.42
N GLN A 33 -14.26 14.91 4.00
CA GLN A 33 -13.66 15.86 4.95
C GLN A 33 -13.16 15.15 6.20
N LEU A 34 -13.94 14.23 6.75
CA LEU A 34 -13.56 13.44 7.93
C LEU A 34 -12.30 12.61 7.64
N ILE A 35 -12.25 11.96 6.48
CA ILE A 35 -11.10 11.16 6.06
C ILE A 35 -9.87 12.06 5.91
N GLN A 36 -10.01 13.19 5.24
CA GLN A 36 -8.91 14.14 5.02
C GLN A 36 -8.32 14.66 6.33
N GLU A 37 -9.18 14.95 7.32
CA GLU A 37 -8.75 15.44 8.62
C GLU A 37 -8.11 14.35 9.48
N SER A 38 -8.50 13.08 9.29
CA SER A 38 -8.01 11.95 10.08
C SER A 38 -6.68 11.37 9.60
N LEU A 39 -6.39 11.46 8.31
CA LEU A 39 -5.21 10.82 7.72
C LEU A 39 -3.87 11.31 8.29
N PRO A 40 -3.65 12.62 8.50
CA PRO A 40 -2.37 13.06 9.05
C PRO A 40 -2.02 12.42 10.39
N GLY A 41 -2.96 12.34 11.30
CA GLY A 41 -2.76 11.68 12.60
C GLY A 41 -2.47 10.19 12.47
N TYR A 42 -3.12 9.52 11.53
CA TYR A 42 -2.83 8.12 11.21
C TYR A 42 -1.38 7.95 10.74
N TYR A 43 -0.92 8.79 9.81
CA TYR A 43 0.45 8.71 9.30
C TYR A 43 1.48 9.05 10.38
N GLU A 44 1.22 10.03 11.22
CA GLU A 44 2.12 10.35 12.34
C GLU A 44 2.30 9.15 13.28
N LYS A 45 1.23 8.40 13.53
CA LYS A 45 1.24 7.26 14.44
C LYS A 45 1.91 6.02 13.84
N HIS A 46 1.74 5.78 12.55
CA HIS A 46 2.07 4.49 11.94
C HIS A 46 3.24 4.51 10.95
N LEU A 47 3.55 5.66 10.35
CA LEU A 47 4.56 5.73 9.30
C LEU A 47 5.94 5.34 9.83
N ASN A 48 6.58 4.41 9.12
CA ASN A 48 7.87 3.81 9.49
C ASN A 48 7.85 3.04 10.81
N LYS A 49 6.67 2.68 11.28
CA LYS A 49 6.48 1.74 12.41
C LYS A 49 5.86 0.45 11.88
N ASP A 50 4.57 0.45 11.64
CA ASP A 50 3.86 -0.69 11.04
C ASP A 50 3.29 -0.38 9.66
N LEU A 51 3.43 0.86 9.19
CA LEU A 51 3.12 1.27 7.83
C LEU A 51 4.39 1.75 7.13
N MET A 52 4.81 1.03 6.09
CA MET A 52 5.92 1.44 5.23
C MET A 52 5.35 1.97 3.93
N VAL A 53 5.78 3.14 3.51
CA VAL A 53 5.33 3.75 2.27
C VAL A 53 6.53 3.96 1.35
N TYR A 54 6.47 3.33 0.19
CA TYR A 54 7.50 3.44 -0.84
C TYR A 54 7.03 4.45 -1.87
N VAL A 55 7.87 5.41 -2.22
CA VAL A 55 7.50 6.52 -3.11
C VAL A 55 8.48 6.71 -4.25
N ALA A 56 7.96 7.16 -5.37
CA ALA A 56 8.77 7.69 -6.49
C ALA A 56 8.56 9.20 -6.52
N ARG A 57 9.66 9.94 -6.55
CA ARG A 57 9.65 11.40 -6.59
C ARG A 57 10.17 11.92 -7.91
N ASP A 58 9.46 12.92 -8.41
CA ASP A 58 9.95 13.80 -9.46
C ASP A 58 10.17 15.16 -8.80
N ASP A 59 11.44 15.54 -8.60
CA ASP A 59 11.83 16.64 -7.71
C ASP A 59 11.22 16.45 -6.31
N GLU A 60 10.46 17.42 -5.83
CA GLU A 60 9.83 17.36 -4.51
C GLU A 60 8.48 16.63 -4.51
N ASP A 61 7.91 16.37 -5.69
CA ASP A 61 6.57 15.80 -5.79
C ASP A 61 6.60 14.26 -5.76
N ILE A 62 5.67 13.67 -5.05
CA ILE A 62 5.46 12.22 -5.06
C ILE A 62 4.52 11.89 -6.21
N ILE A 63 5.03 11.12 -7.18
CA ILE A 63 4.27 10.78 -8.39
C ILE A 63 3.75 9.34 -8.37
N ALA A 64 4.24 8.52 -7.48
CA ALA A 64 3.77 7.14 -7.29
C ALA A 64 4.04 6.70 -5.87
N CYS A 65 3.22 5.79 -5.35
CA CYS A 65 3.38 5.23 -4.01
C CYS A 65 2.88 3.79 -3.95
N ALA A 66 3.39 3.06 -2.97
CA ALA A 66 2.91 1.73 -2.60
C ALA A 66 3.03 1.59 -1.08
N PHE A 67 1.96 1.16 -0.43
CA PHE A 67 1.88 1.02 1.03
C PHE A 67 2.02 -0.44 1.41
N LEU A 68 2.78 -0.70 2.47
CA LEU A 68 2.85 -2.00 3.14
C LEU A 68 2.41 -1.82 4.59
N LEU A 69 1.26 -2.38 4.93
CA LEU A 69 0.78 -2.41 6.32
C LEU A 69 1.19 -3.74 6.95
N ILE A 70 1.95 -3.67 8.04
CA ILE A 70 2.46 -4.85 8.74
C ILE A 70 1.57 -5.14 9.95
N VAL A 71 1.13 -6.40 10.06
CA VAL A 71 0.26 -6.84 11.15
C VAL A 71 0.92 -8.01 11.86
N GLU A 72 1.02 -7.92 13.17
CA GLU A 72 1.49 -9.02 14.00
C GLU A 72 0.29 -9.89 14.40
N LYS A 73 0.44 -11.20 14.23
CA LYS A 73 -0.61 -12.20 14.47
C LYS A 73 -0.05 -13.37 15.27
N PRO A 74 -0.89 -14.18 15.91
CA PRO A 74 -0.43 -15.46 16.44
C PRO A 74 0.17 -16.30 15.31
N MET A 75 1.39 -16.78 15.51
CA MET A 75 2.12 -17.57 14.53
C MET A 75 1.31 -18.75 14.00
N SER A 76 1.51 -19.08 12.72
CA SER A 76 1.05 -20.30 12.13
C SER A 76 2.04 -20.73 11.04
N PRO A 77 1.95 -21.98 10.52
CA PRO A 77 2.78 -22.38 9.39
C PRO A 77 2.59 -21.51 8.15
N SER A 78 1.45 -20.84 8.01
CA SER A 78 1.16 -19.95 6.88
C SER A 78 1.83 -18.58 7.01
N PHE A 79 2.23 -18.17 8.20
CA PHE A 79 2.98 -16.94 8.48
C PHE A 79 3.91 -17.15 9.67
N ILE A 80 5.03 -17.78 9.39
CA ILE A 80 5.92 -18.37 10.40
C ILE A 80 6.60 -17.35 11.31
N THR A 81 6.71 -16.09 10.91
CA THR A 81 7.27 -15.03 11.77
C THR A 81 6.23 -14.40 12.68
N GLY A 82 4.96 -14.73 12.49
CA GLY A 82 3.84 -14.03 13.16
C GLY A 82 3.53 -12.68 12.54
N LYS A 83 4.24 -12.28 11.49
CA LYS A 83 3.98 -11.00 10.81
C LYS A 83 3.56 -11.22 9.38
N THR A 84 2.47 -10.56 9.00
CA THR A 84 1.99 -10.50 7.63
C THR A 84 2.00 -9.05 7.16
N GLY A 85 2.12 -8.86 5.86
CA GLY A 85 1.98 -7.55 5.25
C GLY A 85 0.77 -7.52 4.32
N THR A 86 0.15 -6.36 4.24
CA THR A 86 -0.88 -6.09 3.23
C THR A 86 -0.38 -4.95 2.36
N ALA A 87 -0.21 -5.22 1.06
CA ALA A 87 0.09 -4.18 0.09
C ALA A 87 -1.22 -3.47 -0.27
N LEU A 88 -1.23 -2.16 -0.19
CA LEU A 88 -2.41 -1.36 -0.49
C LEU A 88 -2.00 0.00 -1.03
N ASN A 89 -3.00 0.73 -1.56
CA ASN A 89 -2.79 2.08 -2.07
C ASN A 89 -1.63 2.17 -3.08
N VAL A 90 -1.51 1.18 -3.94
CA VAL A 90 -0.52 1.22 -5.04
C VAL A 90 -1.08 2.15 -6.11
N TYR A 91 -0.45 3.29 -6.29
CA TYR A 91 -0.96 4.35 -7.14
C TYR A 91 0.15 5.06 -7.89
N THR A 92 -0.09 5.37 -9.15
CA THR A 92 0.78 6.20 -9.98
C THR A 92 -0.08 7.28 -10.61
N LYS A 93 0.36 8.53 -10.55
CA LYS A 93 -0.34 9.64 -11.21
C LYS A 93 -0.50 9.32 -12.70
N PRO A 94 -1.66 9.63 -13.32
CA PRO A 94 -1.95 9.22 -14.69
C PRO A 94 -0.86 9.54 -15.72
N GLU A 95 -0.27 10.72 -15.65
CA GLU A 95 0.77 11.16 -16.58
C GLU A 95 2.10 10.41 -16.43
N TYR A 96 2.26 9.66 -15.35
CA TYR A 96 3.48 8.88 -15.08
C TYR A 96 3.27 7.36 -15.22
N ARG A 97 2.09 6.93 -15.67
CA ARG A 97 1.76 5.50 -15.82
C ARG A 97 2.49 4.86 -17.01
N ASN A 98 2.57 3.53 -16.98
CA ASN A 98 3.20 2.70 -18.00
C ASN A 98 4.70 2.98 -18.19
N LYS A 99 5.37 3.42 -17.13
CA LYS A 99 6.81 3.69 -17.12
C LYS A 99 7.57 2.80 -16.14
N GLY A 100 6.88 1.84 -15.49
CA GLY A 100 7.49 0.88 -14.59
C GLY A 100 7.69 1.36 -13.15
N TYR A 101 7.14 2.50 -12.77
CA TYR A 101 7.35 3.04 -11.41
C TYR A 101 6.69 2.17 -10.34
N ALA A 102 5.46 1.75 -10.54
CA ALA A 102 4.78 0.87 -9.58
C ALA A 102 5.53 -0.45 -9.41
N LYS A 103 6.05 -1.03 -10.49
CA LYS A 103 6.86 -2.25 -10.43
C LYS A 103 8.12 -2.03 -9.61
N LYS A 104 8.78 -0.91 -9.79
CA LYS A 104 9.97 -0.54 -9.02
C LYS A 104 9.65 -0.46 -7.52
N LEU A 105 8.54 0.19 -7.17
CA LEU A 105 8.13 0.33 -5.77
C LEU A 105 7.76 -1.02 -5.15
N MET A 106 7.05 -1.87 -5.90
CA MET A 106 6.72 -3.21 -5.42
C MET A 106 7.97 -4.06 -5.22
N THR A 107 8.96 -3.94 -6.11
CA THR A 107 10.24 -4.63 -5.95
C THR A 107 10.97 -4.19 -4.68
N MET A 108 11.00 -2.89 -4.40
CA MET A 108 11.56 -2.35 -3.16
C MET A 108 10.85 -2.91 -1.93
N MET A 109 9.52 -2.96 -1.97
CA MET A 109 8.71 -3.54 -0.90
C MET A 109 9.08 -4.99 -0.63
N LEU A 110 9.20 -5.79 -1.69
CA LEU A 110 9.52 -7.23 -1.57
C LEU A 110 10.94 -7.46 -1.04
N GLU A 111 11.87 -6.56 -1.31
CA GLU A 111 13.21 -6.62 -0.76
C GLU A 111 13.26 -6.21 0.72
N ASP A 112 12.47 -5.20 1.09
CA ASP A 112 12.44 -4.64 2.45
C ASP A 112 11.63 -5.48 3.43
N ALA A 113 10.54 -6.10 2.99
CA ALA A 113 9.62 -6.82 3.87
C ALA A 113 10.27 -7.94 4.70
N PRO A 114 11.15 -8.80 4.13
CA PRO A 114 11.83 -9.82 4.94
C PRO A 114 12.74 -9.22 6.03
N GLU A 115 13.32 -8.08 5.77
CA GLU A 115 14.14 -7.34 6.74
C GLU A 115 13.32 -6.86 7.94
N GLN A 116 12.00 -6.74 7.75
CA GLN A 116 11.02 -6.36 8.77
C GLN A 116 10.33 -7.59 9.39
N ASP A 117 10.86 -8.79 9.16
CA ASP A 117 10.29 -10.06 9.61
C ASP A 117 8.90 -10.38 9.03
N VAL A 118 8.53 -9.77 7.94
CA VAL A 118 7.27 -10.09 7.25
C VAL A 118 7.44 -11.41 6.49
N SER A 119 6.62 -12.40 6.79
CA SER A 119 6.70 -13.73 6.17
C SER A 119 5.81 -13.90 4.95
N VAL A 120 4.75 -13.11 4.83
CA VAL A 120 3.77 -13.19 3.73
C VAL A 120 3.26 -11.79 3.44
N ILE A 121 3.10 -11.46 2.16
CA ILE A 121 2.42 -10.23 1.73
C ILE A 121 1.20 -10.63 0.93
N GLU A 122 0.06 -10.06 1.28
CA GLU A 122 -1.21 -10.25 0.58
C GLU A 122 -1.67 -8.93 -0.03
N LEU A 123 -2.44 -9.01 -1.09
CA LEU A 123 -3.08 -7.84 -1.69
C LEU A 123 -4.37 -8.24 -2.40
N LYS A 124 -5.23 -7.26 -2.62
CA LYS A 124 -6.39 -7.39 -3.50
C LYS A 124 -6.09 -6.60 -4.77
N SER A 125 -6.02 -7.28 -5.89
CA SER A 125 -5.67 -6.66 -7.16
C SER A 125 -6.90 -6.12 -7.88
N THR A 126 -6.78 -4.92 -8.42
CA THR A 126 -7.69 -4.45 -9.47
C THR A 126 -7.33 -5.16 -10.79
N GLU A 127 -8.24 -5.13 -11.77
CA GLU A 127 -7.94 -5.66 -13.10
C GLU A 127 -6.68 -5.02 -13.70
N ASP A 128 -6.55 -3.71 -13.57
CA ASP A 128 -5.42 -2.96 -14.14
C ASP A 128 -4.08 -3.35 -13.48
N GLY A 129 -4.10 -3.70 -12.21
CA GLY A 129 -2.89 -4.04 -11.46
C GLY A 129 -2.47 -5.51 -11.57
N TYR A 130 -3.35 -6.37 -12.04
CA TYR A 130 -3.15 -7.83 -11.97
C TYR A 130 -1.85 -8.30 -12.62
N LEU A 131 -1.58 -7.88 -13.84
CA LEU A 131 -0.36 -8.28 -14.56
C LEU A 131 0.90 -7.76 -13.89
N LEU A 132 0.85 -6.55 -13.32
CA LEU A 132 1.95 -5.99 -12.55
C LEU A 132 2.31 -6.91 -11.37
N TYR A 133 1.33 -7.28 -10.58
CA TYR A 133 1.56 -8.12 -9.40
C TYR A 133 2.05 -9.51 -9.77
N LYS A 134 1.50 -10.11 -10.81
CA LYS A 134 2.00 -11.38 -11.34
C LYS A 134 3.47 -11.26 -11.77
N SER A 135 3.85 -10.14 -12.39
CA SER A 135 5.20 -9.93 -12.90
C SER A 135 6.26 -9.84 -11.79
N VAL A 136 5.86 -9.48 -10.57
CA VAL A 136 6.78 -9.40 -9.43
C VAL A 136 6.70 -10.60 -8.50
N GLY A 137 5.87 -11.61 -8.84
CA GLY A 137 5.86 -12.90 -8.15
C GLY A 137 4.63 -13.19 -7.30
N PHE A 138 3.63 -12.30 -7.29
CA PHE A 138 2.38 -12.62 -6.60
C PHE A 138 1.61 -13.72 -7.34
N GLU A 139 0.99 -14.60 -6.60
CA GLU A 139 0.22 -15.71 -7.11
C GLU A 139 -1.24 -15.61 -6.66
N ASP A 140 -2.15 -16.11 -7.48
CA ASP A 140 -3.56 -16.20 -7.10
C ASP A 140 -3.71 -17.14 -5.91
N VAL A 141 -4.58 -16.76 -4.97
CA VAL A 141 -4.86 -17.57 -3.79
C VAL A 141 -6.10 -18.41 -4.05
N VAL A 142 -5.98 -19.73 -3.86
CA VAL A 142 -7.13 -20.61 -3.85
C VAL A 142 -7.86 -20.44 -2.53
N VAL A 143 -9.07 -19.88 -2.58
CA VAL A 143 -9.84 -19.55 -1.38
C VAL A 143 -10.50 -20.81 -0.83
N LYS A 144 -10.06 -21.23 0.36
CA LYS A 144 -10.65 -22.35 1.10
C LYS A 144 -11.81 -21.89 1.98
N TYR A 145 -11.82 -20.60 2.36
CA TYR A 145 -12.75 -20.04 3.32
C TYR A 145 -13.70 -19.05 2.68
N HIS A 146 -14.89 -18.90 3.25
CA HIS A 146 -15.83 -17.86 2.84
C HIS A 146 -15.40 -16.53 3.48
N ASN A 147 -15.17 -15.51 2.66
CA ASN A 147 -14.90 -14.16 3.15
C ASN A 147 -16.21 -13.51 3.59
N MET A 148 -16.29 -13.11 4.84
CA MET A 148 -17.49 -12.54 5.43
C MET A 148 -17.15 -11.24 6.16
N LYS A 149 -18.08 -10.30 6.23
CA LYS A 149 -17.94 -9.08 7.01
C LYS A 149 -19.27 -8.64 7.61
N ILE A 150 -19.20 -7.86 8.67
CA ILE A 150 -20.32 -7.11 9.22
C ILE A 150 -19.87 -5.66 9.38
N VAL A 151 -20.72 -4.72 9.00
CA VAL A 151 -20.44 -3.29 9.14
C VAL A 151 -21.04 -2.81 10.45
N LEU A 152 -20.21 -2.20 11.31
CA LEU A 152 -20.61 -1.77 12.65
C LEU A 152 -20.80 -0.26 12.74
N LYS A 153 -20.21 0.48 11.83
CA LYS A 153 -20.35 1.95 11.75
C LYS A 153 -20.31 2.44 10.32
#